data_dde8a775ae0b349b372e40cb149fc481
#
_entry.id   dde8a775ae0b349b372e40cb149fc481
#
_cell.length_a   1.000
_cell.length_b   1.000
_cell.length_c   1.000
_cell.angle_alpha   90.00
_cell.angle_beta   90.00
_cell.angle_gamma   90.00
#
_symmetry.space_group_name_H-M   'P 1'
#
loop_
_entity.id
_entity.type
_entity.pdbx_description
1 polymer ?
#
loop_
_entity_poly.entity_id
_entity_poly.type
_entity_poly.pdbx_seq_one_letter_code
_entity_poly.pdbx_strand_id
1 'polypeptide(L)'
;AGLGFNPLQVVGDAPLAYIDNVTLLRDNFAAIFPDLGDVQLGRVREAMKQSYADRGWALGARGEIPPFGAFYDLLKAEAKPDRGLMTRLAELADYGLFEATVGAPSLLDSATPALVQIHSSQNEVLQRAFSTFVLHNLYQSMFRRGTQDRITHAVIFDEAHRAARLKLIPTMAKECRKYGLSFVVASQEAKDFDSSLFTAVANYLALRVSEPDAKLMAKIFAPSDKLTLYTDRIKQMAKFKAWFYSEGMRAPTPVALTDGLPG
;
A
#
# COMPACT_ATOMS: atom_id res chain seq x y z
N ALA A 1 2.74 -4.00 20.54
CA ALA A 1 2.51 -4.21 19.15
C ALA A 1 1.23 -3.46 18.76
N GLY A 2 0.47 -3.76 17.79
CA GLY A 2 -0.68 -3.00 17.32
C GLY A 2 -0.31 -1.90 16.32
N LEU A 3 -1.35 -1.30 15.70
CA LEU A 3 -1.17 -0.12 14.84
C LEU A 3 -1.07 1.13 15.70
N GLY A 4 -0.05 1.97 15.47
CA GLY A 4 0.09 3.26 16.14
C GLY A 4 -0.93 4.32 15.66
N PHE A 5 -1.97 3.94 14.92
CA PHE A 5 -2.99 4.82 14.35
C PHE A 5 -4.29 4.03 14.16
N ASN A 6 -5.42 4.75 14.07
CA ASN A 6 -6.72 4.14 13.81
C ASN A 6 -7.07 4.23 12.31
N PRO A 7 -7.15 3.10 11.58
CA PRO A 7 -7.51 3.09 10.16
C PRO A 7 -8.93 3.62 9.86
N LEU A 8 -9.82 3.64 10.86
CA LEU A 8 -11.15 4.23 10.73
C LEU A 8 -11.15 5.77 10.80
N GLN A 9 -9.99 6.41 10.97
CA GLN A 9 -9.89 7.86 10.91
C GLN A 9 -10.39 8.39 9.56
N VAL A 10 -11.41 9.27 9.57
CA VAL A 10 -11.96 9.87 8.35
C VAL A 10 -11.16 11.09 7.96
N VAL A 11 -10.86 11.22 6.69
CA VAL A 11 -10.18 12.38 6.10
C VAL A 11 -11.14 13.12 5.16
N GLY A 12 -11.12 14.46 5.25
CA GLY A 12 -11.99 15.33 4.46
C GLY A 12 -13.34 15.59 5.11
N ASP A 13 -14.07 16.55 4.53
CA ASP A 13 -15.32 17.07 5.08
C ASP A 13 -16.55 16.68 4.24
N ALA A 14 -16.35 15.84 3.22
CA ALA A 14 -17.46 15.36 2.39
C ALA A 14 -18.49 14.59 3.25
N PRO A 15 -19.80 14.74 2.98
CA PRO A 15 -20.85 14.08 3.76
C PRO A 15 -20.76 12.56 3.82
N LEU A 16 -20.10 11.94 2.85
CA LEU A 16 -19.91 10.49 2.72
C LEU A 16 -18.44 10.04 2.90
N ALA A 17 -17.55 10.90 3.40
CA ALA A 17 -16.12 10.58 3.54
C ALA A 17 -15.87 9.30 4.37
N TYR A 18 -16.74 8.99 5.35
CA TYR A 18 -16.64 7.75 6.11
C TYR A 18 -16.99 6.51 5.26
N ILE A 19 -17.91 6.62 4.29
CA ILE A 19 -18.25 5.53 3.36
C ILE A 19 -17.09 5.26 2.40
N ASP A 20 -16.43 6.32 1.93
CA ASP A 20 -15.23 6.20 1.08
C ASP A 20 -14.12 5.48 1.84
N ASN A 21 -13.90 5.85 3.12
CA ASN A 21 -12.94 5.15 3.98
C ASN A 21 -13.29 3.67 4.19
N VAL A 22 -14.55 3.35 4.46
CA VAL A 22 -15.03 1.97 4.60
C VAL A 22 -14.79 1.18 3.31
N THR A 23 -15.02 1.78 2.15
CA THR A 23 -14.79 1.14 0.85
C THR A 23 -13.30 0.86 0.64
N LEU A 24 -12.44 1.82 0.95
CA LEU A 24 -10.99 1.66 0.89
C LEU A 24 -10.50 0.57 1.85
N LEU A 25 -11.02 0.53 3.07
CA LEU A 25 -10.68 -0.50 4.05
C LEU A 25 -11.14 -1.90 3.61
N ARG A 26 -12.34 -2.03 3.02
CA ARG A 26 -12.78 -3.30 2.42
C ARG A 26 -11.77 -3.80 1.39
N ASP A 27 -11.27 -2.92 0.51
CA ASP A 27 -10.29 -3.29 -0.51
C ASP A 27 -8.92 -3.65 0.13
N ASN A 28 -8.57 -3.02 1.24
CA ASN A 28 -7.42 -3.39 2.04
C ASN A 28 -7.55 -4.81 2.62
N PHE A 29 -8.71 -5.17 3.16
CA PHE A 29 -8.98 -6.54 3.64
C PHE A 29 -8.95 -7.56 2.50
N ALA A 30 -9.44 -7.22 1.31
CA ALA A 30 -9.34 -8.06 0.12
C ALA A 30 -7.88 -8.29 -0.30
N ALA A 31 -7.00 -7.30 -0.14
CA ALA A 31 -5.58 -7.45 -0.43
C ALA A 31 -4.85 -8.28 0.62
N ILE A 32 -5.22 -8.14 1.90
CA ILE A 32 -4.64 -8.91 3.01
C ILE A 32 -5.05 -10.39 2.91
N PHE A 33 -6.31 -10.65 2.61
CA PHE A 33 -6.91 -11.98 2.53
C PHE A 33 -7.49 -12.23 1.12
N PRO A 34 -6.67 -12.62 0.15
CA PRO A 34 -7.10 -12.77 -1.25
C PRO A 34 -8.17 -13.86 -1.50
N ASP A 35 -8.35 -14.73 -0.54
CA ASP A 35 -9.31 -15.83 -0.54
C ASP A 35 -10.66 -15.50 0.15
N LEU A 36 -10.83 -14.27 0.66
CA LEU A 36 -12.13 -13.79 1.08
C LEU A 36 -13.02 -13.51 -0.13
N GLY A 37 -14.20 -14.13 -0.14
CA GLY A 37 -15.21 -13.87 -1.17
C GLY A 37 -15.97 -12.55 -0.94
N ASP A 38 -16.69 -12.10 -1.96
CA ASP A 38 -17.45 -10.84 -1.93
C ASP A 38 -18.47 -10.78 -0.79
N VAL A 39 -19.08 -11.92 -0.42
CA VAL A 39 -20.04 -11.98 0.70
C VAL A 39 -19.33 -11.67 2.02
N GLN A 40 -18.16 -12.25 2.26
CA GLN A 40 -17.38 -12.02 3.48
C GLN A 40 -16.86 -10.58 3.56
N LEU A 41 -16.33 -10.06 2.45
CA LEU A 41 -15.91 -8.66 2.34
C LEU A 41 -17.09 -7.70 2.51
N GLY A 42 -18.28 -8.06 2.03
CA GLY A 42 -19.51 -7.33 2.25
C GLY A 42 -19.87 -7.26 3.74
N ARG A 43 -19.75 -8.37 4.49
CA ARG A 43 -19.98 -8.38 5.94
C ARG A 43 -19.00 -7.47 6.69
N VAL A 44 -17.73 -7.54 6.37
CA VAL A 44 -16.70 -6.63 6.95
C VAL A 44 -17.08 -5.18 6.68
N ARG A 45 -17.47 -4.86 5.44
CA ARG A 45 -17.90 -3.52 5.04
C ARG A 45 -19.11 -3.04 5.84
N GLU A 46 -20.17 -3.85 5.96
CA GLU A 46 -21.38 -3.46 6.69
C GLU A 46 -21.10 -3.33 8.21
N ALA A 47 -20.27 -4.20 8.80
CA ALA A 47 -19.87 -4.07 10.19
C ALA A 47 -19.08 -2.76 10.45
N MET A 48 -18.20 -2.35 9.54
CA MET A 48 -17.51 -1.05 9.63
C MET A 48 -18.50 0.12 9.52
N LYS A 49 -19.46 0.07 8.59
CA LYS A 49 -20.51 1.10 8.48
C LYS A 49 -21.33 1.19 9.75
N GLN A 50 -21.72 0.05 10.32
CA GLN A 50 -22.48 0.01 11.56
C GLN A 50 -21.68 0.61 12.72
N SER A 51 -20.37 0.32 12.82
CA SER A 51 -19.53 0.91 13.86
C SER A 51 -19.46 2.44 13.80
N TYR A 52 -19.52 3.03 12.60
CA TYR A 52 -19.69 4.48 12.44
C TYR A 52 -21.08 4.95 12.82
N ALA A 53 -22.15 4.25 12.39
CA ALA A 53 -23.53 4.62 12.70
C ALA A 53 -23.79 4.61 14.21
N ASP A 54 -23.26 3.62 14.94
CA ASP A 54 -23.36 3.51 16.40
C ASP A 54 -22.68 4.69 17.14
N ARG A 55 -21.83 5.44 16.43
CA ARG A 55 -21.11 6.63 16.93
C ARG A 55 -21.66 7.95 16.37
N GLY A 56 -22.85 7.91 15.77
CA GLY A 56 -23.56 9.10 15.30
C GLY A 56 -23.21 9.55 13.88
N TRP A 57 -22.47 8.75 13.11
CA TRP A 57 -22.24 9.06 11.70
C TRP A 57 -23.44 8.71 10.84
N ALA A 58 -23.89 9.66 10.04
CA ALA A 58 -24.95 9.51 9.04
C ALA A 58 -24.71 10.45 7.86
N LEU A 59 -25.54 10.38 6.83
CA LEU A 59 -25.48 11.32 5.71
C LEU A 59 -25.63 12.77 6.24
N GLY A 60 -24.57 13.55 6.05
CA GLY A 60 -24.52 14.96 6.52
C GLY A 60 -24.31 15.14 8.02
N ALA A 61 -24.17 14.06 8.80
CA ALA A 61 -23.84 14.12 10.23
C ALA A 61 -22.48 13.46 10.51
N ARG A 62 -21.70 14.06 11.40
CA ARG A 62 -20.42 13.56 11.88
C ARG A 62 -20.51 13.15 13.33
N GLY A 63 -20.05 11.95 13.62
CA GLY A 63 -19.97 11.40 14.96
C GLY A 63 -18.53 11.24 15.42
N GLU A 64 -18.33 10.48 16.48
CA GLU A 64 -17.02 10.08 16.96
C GLU A 64 -16.42 9.00 16.06
N ILE A 65 -15.09 8.98 15.95
CA ILE A 65 -14.39 7.90 15.23
C ILE A 65 -14.48 6.60 16.04
N PRO A 66 -15.04 5.52 15.49
CA PRO A 66 -15.09 4.26 16.21
C PRO A 66 -13.68 3.69 16.45
N PRO A 67 -13.45 2.95 17.54
CA PRO A 67 -12.25 2.14 17.69
C PRO A 67 -12.09 1.17 16.51
N PHE A 68 -10.88 0.91 16.07
CA PHE A 68 -10.68 0.04 14.89
C PHE A 68 -11.26 -1.36 15.09
N GLY A 69 -11.19 -1.91 16.30
CA GLY A 69 -11.78 -3.21 16.63
C GLY A 69 -13.30 -3.27 16.68
N ALA A 70 -14.00 -2.13 16.68
CA ALA A 70 -15.48 -2.12 16.85
C ALA A 70 -16.20 -2.98 15.80
N PHE A 71 -15.76 -2.98 14.53
CA PHE A 71 -16.35 -3.81 13.49
C PHE A 71 -16.15 -5.31 13.75
N TYR A 72 -15.01 -5.69 14.33
CA TYR A 72 -14.69 -7.07 14.67
C TYR A 72 -15.61 -7.58 15.80
N ASP A 73 -15.86 -6.75 16.79
CA ASP A 73 -16.80 -7.08 17.87
C ASP A 73 -18.24 -7.23 17.36
N LEU A 74 -18.66 -6.39 16.42
CA LEU A 74 -19.96 -6.52 15.76
C LEU A 74 -20.08 -7.86 15.00
N LEU A 75 -19.04 -8.25 14.24
CA LEU A 75 -19.02 -9.53 13.53
C LEU A 75 -19.07 -10.73 14.50
N LYS A 76 -18.41 -10.65 15.65
CA LYS A 76 -18.47 -11.68 16.71
C LYS A 76 -19.84 -11.80 17.34
N ALA A 77 -20.55 -10.69 17.49
CA ALA A 77 -21.85 -10.62 18.13
C ALA A 77 -23.01 -11.08 17.21
N GLU A 78 -22.78 -11.35 15.94
CA GLU A 78 -23.80 -11.87 15.04
C GLU A 78 -24.39 -13.20 15.54
N ALA A 79 -25.66 -13.43 15.32
CA ALA A 79 -26.35 -14.69 15.72
C ALA A 79 -25.74 -15.94 15.04
N LYS A 80 -25.17 -15.77 13.85
CA LYS A 80 -24.45 -16.82 13.09
C LYS A 80 -23.17 -16.22 12.49
N PRO A 81 -22.09 -16.10 13.28
CA PRO A 81 -20.82 -15.60 12.77
C PRO A 81 -20.27 -16.51 11.66
N ASP A 82 -19.71 -15.90 10.63
CA ASP A 82 -18.99 -16.63 9.58
C ASP A 82 -17.67 -17.15 10.15
N ARG A 83 -17.57 -18.48 10.35
CA ARG A 83 -16.38 -19.11 10.95
C ARG A 83 -15.12 -18.87 10.13
N GLY A 84 -15.22 -18.92 8.80
CA GLY A 84 -14.07 -18.72 7.92
C GLY A 84 -13.53 -17.29 8.02
N LEU A 85 -14.41 -16.29 7.99
CA LEU A 85 -14.07 -14.89 8.19
C LEU A 85 -13.48 -14.66 9.58
N MET A 86 -14.15 -15.16 10.63
CA MET A 86 -13.71 -14.96 12.01
C MET A 86 -12.34 -15.58 12.29
N THR A 87 -12.04 -16.76 11.73
CA THR A 87 -10.71 -17.40 11.87
C THR A 87 -9.62 -16.51 11.27
N ARG A 88 -9.85 -15.90 10.10
CA ARG A 88 -8.87 -15.02 9.46
C ARG A 88 -8.68 -13.71 10.23
N LEU A 89 -9.76 -13.11 10.69
CA LEU A 89 -9.69 -11.88 11.47
C LEU A 89 -9.09 -12.10 12.87
N ALA A 90 -9.32 -13.26 13.47
CA ALA A 90 -8.73 -13.61 14.77
C ALA A 90 -7.21 -13.57 14.73
N GLU A 91 -6.59 -14.00 13.64
CA GLU A 91 -5.15 -13.92 13.47
C GLU A 91 -4.61 -12.47 13.59
N LEU A 92 -5.32 -11.49 13.03
CA LEU A 92 -4.96 -10.08 13.19
C LEU A 92 -5.26 -9.56 14.60
N ALA A 93 -6.35 -10.03 15.21
CA ALA A 93 -6.75 -9.65 16.57
C ALA A 93 -5.75 -10.15 17.62
N ASP A 94 -5.28 -11.39 17.50
CA ASP A 94 -4.33 -12.00 18.43
C ASP A 94 -2.99 -11.25 18.48
N TYR A 95 -2.64 -10.53 17.40
CA TYR A 95 -1.46 -9.65 17.36
C TYR A 95 -1.77 -8.20 17.73
N GLY A 96 -2.96 -7.93 18.27
CA GLY A 96 -3.36 -6.59 18.71
C GLY A 96 -3.53 -5.58 17.59
N LEU A 97 -3.77 -6.02 16.33
CA LEU A 97 -3.88 -5.11 15.19
C LEU A 97 -5.11 -4.20 15.34
N PHE A 98 -6.16 -4.70 15.99
CA PHE A 98 -7.40 -3.94 16.22
C PHE A 98 -7.34 -3.03 17.45
N GLU A 99 -6.28 -3.13 18.26
CA GLU A 99 -6.01 -2.26 19.42
C GLU A 99 -5.28 -0.99 18.98
N ALA A 100 -5.87 -0.24 18.06
CA ALA A 100 -5.26 0.97 17.53
C ALA A 100 -5.28 2.10 18.57
N THR A 101 -4.12 2.72 18.80
CA THR A 101 -4.02 3.91 19.66
C THR A 101 -4.51 5.15 18.92
N VAL A 102 -5.38 5.91 19.57
CA VAL A 102 -5.87 7.20 19.04
C VAL A 102 -4.76 8.24 19.24
N GLY A 103 -4.42 8.97 18.17
CA GLY A 103 -3.60 10.19 18.28
C GLY A 103 -2.10 10.05 18.03
N ALA A 104 -1.62 8.93 17.48
CA ALA A 104 -0.23 8.88 17.03
C ALA A 104 0.00 9.87 15.87
N PRO A 105 1.13 10.63 15.88
CA PRO A 105 1.46 11.52 14.78
C PRO A 105 1.63 10.74 13.48
N SER A 106 1.23 11.35 12.38
CA SER A 106 1.48 10.76 11.06
C SER A 106 2.98 10.64 10.79
N LEU A 107 3.38 9.61 10.06
CA LEU A 107 4.76 9.48 9.57
C LEU A 107 5.18 10.69 8.70
N LEU A 108 4.21 11.39 8.10
CA LEU A 108 4.45 12.59 7.28
C LEU A 108 4.58 13.87 8.11
N ASP A 109 4.34 13.83 9.41
CA ASP A 109 4.48 14.98 10.30
C ASP A 109 5.90 15.10 10.87
N SER A 110 6.73 14.07 10.70
CA SER A 110 8.11 14.04 11.17
C SER A 110 9.06 14.73 10.19
N ALA A 111 9.91 15.62 10.69
CA ALA A 111 11.01 16.21 9.93
C ALA A 111 12.23 15.26 9.83
N THR A 112 12.25 14.18 10.59
CA THR A 112 13.34 13.19 10.60
C THR A 112 12.96 11.95 9.80
N PRO A 113 13.93 11.31 9.11
CA PRO A 113 13.67 10.04 8.45
C PRO A 113 13.14 8.98 9.44
N ALA A 114 12.11 8.27 9.05
CA ALA A 114 11.52 7.18 9.84
C ALA A 114 11.72 5.86 9.10
N LEU A 115 12.24 4.86 9.82
CA LEU A 115 12.32 3.48 9.33
C LEU A 115 11.19 2.67 9.99
N VAL A 116 10.22 2.24 9.19
CA VAL A 116 9.16 1.35 9.63
C VAL A 116 9.58 -0.08 9.34
N GLN A 117 10.07 -0.77 10.37
CA GLN A 117 10.47 -2.16 10.25
C GLN A 117 9.31 -3.09 10.60
N ILE A 118 8.84 -3.86 9.61
CA ILE A 118 7.77 -4.85 9.81
C ILE A 118 8.44 -6.17 10.17
N HIS A 119 8.55 -6.41 11.48
CA HIS A 119 9.21 -7.58 12.03
C HIS A 119 8.17 -8.68 12.35
N SER A 120 7.83 -9.46 11.35
CA SER A 120 7.10 -10.72 11.54
C SER A 120 7.74 -11.79 10.67
N SER A 121 8.71 -12.50 11.23
CA SER A 121 9.62 -13.33 10.45
C SER A 121 8.99 -14.54 9.76
N GLN A 122 7.77 -14.94 10.12
CA GLN A 122 7.15 -16.16 9.60
C GLN A 122 5.66 -16.05 9.24
N ASN A 123 5.01 -14.92 9.53
CA ASN A 123 3.59 -14.73 9.24
C ASN A 123 3.39 -13.74 8.11
N GLU A 124 3.20 -14.24 6.89
CA GLU A 124 2.99 -13.43 5.69
C GLU A 124 1.71 -12.60 5.75
N VAL A 125 0.65 -13.10 6.42
CA VAL A 125 -0.61 -12.38 6.58
C VAL A 125 -0.39 -11.12 7.40
N LEU A 126 0.34 -11.22 8.51
CA LEU A 126 0.69 -10.07 9.33
C LEU A 126 1.57 -9.07 8.58
N GLN A 127 2.60 -9.54 7.88
CA GLN A 127 3.47 -8.66 7.08
C GLN A 127 2.63 -7.87 6.06
N ARG A 128 1.71 -8.56 5.39
CA ARG A 128 0.79 -7.97 4.41
C ARG A 128 -0.16 -6.98 5.07
N ALA A 129 -0.74 -7.33 6.21
CA ALA A 129 -1.63 -6.47 6.96
C ALA A 129 -0.94 -5.17 7.43
N PHE A 130 0.22 -5.29 8.06
CA PHE A 130 0.99 -4.12 8.50
C PHE A 130 1.39 -3.23 7.33
N SER A 131 1.94 -3.79 6.25
CA SER A 131 2.29 -3.03 5.04
C SER A 131 1.08 -2.29 4.47
N THR A 132 -0.05 -2.97 4.37
CA THR A 132 -1.30 -2.42 3.85
C THR A 132 -1.80 -1.25 4.71
N PHE A 133 -1.85 -1.42 6.03
CA PHE A 133 -2.34 -0.37 6.91
C PHE A 133 -1.36 0.80 7.05
N VAL A 134 -0.05 0.58 6.99
CA VAL A 134 0.93 1.68 6.94
C VAL A 134 0.73 2.51 5.66
N LEU A 135 0.58 1.87 4.50
CA LEU A 135 0.29 2.59 3.25
C LEU A 135 -1.05 3.31 3.29
N HIS A 136 -2.08 2.70 3.88
CA HIS A 136 -3.37 3.35 4.10
C HIS A 136 -3.23 4.62 4.96
N ASN A 137 -2.49 4.56 6.05
CA ASN A 137 -2.24 5.73 6.89
C ASN A 137 -1.47 6.83 6.16
N LEU A 138 -0.44 6.46 5.39
CA LEU A 138 0.31 7.41 4.56
C LEU A 138 -0.59 8.08 3.52
N TYR A 139 -1.46 7.31 2.85
CA TYR A 139 -2.42 7.81 1.88
C TYR A 139 -3.38 8.82 2.50
N GLN A 140 -3.98 8.48 3.63
CA GLN A 140 -4.85 9.41 4.36
C GLN A 140 -4.11 10.65 4.86
N SER A 141 -2.89 10.48 5.37
CA SER A 141 -2.07 11.59 5.85
C SER A 141 -1.68 12.56 4.73
N MET A 142 -1.45 12.02 3.54
CA MET A 142 -1.20 12.81 2.33
C MET A 142 -2.37 13.76 2.04
N PHE A 143 -3.61 13.27 2.09
CA PHE A 143 -4.80 14.11 1.86
C PHE A 143 -5.02 15.12 2.98
N ARG A 144 -4.79 14.75 4.25
CA ARG A 144 -4.90 15.70 5.38
C ARG A 144 -3.95 16.87 5.26
N ARG A 145 -2.73 16.63 4.74
CA ARG A 145 -1.75 17.71 4.51
C ARG A 145 -2.16 18.66 3.39
N GLY A 146 -2.98 18.19 2.47
CA GLY A 146 -3.32 18.94 1.26
C GLY A 146 -2.19 19.00 0.24
N THR A 147 -2.43 19.75 -0.83
CA THR A 147 -1.48 19.91 -1.95
C THR A 147 -0.22 20.67 -1.52
N GLN A 148 0.92 20.30 -2.12
CA GLN A 148 2.22 20.88 -1.85
C GLN A 148 2.89 21.33 -3.15
N ASP A 149 3.61 22.44 -3.12
CA ASP A 149 4.29 23.00 -4.29
C ASP A 149 5.60 22.27 -4.63
N ARG A 150 6.13 21.49 -3.68
CA ARG A 150 7.38 20.73 -3.86
C ARG A 150 7.33 19.39 -3.17
N ILE A 151 8.22 18.49 -3.57
CA ILE A 151 8.41 17.22 -2.87
C ILE A 151 9.05 17.51 -1.49
N THR A 152 8.38 17.05 -0.46
CA THR A 152 8.80 17.23 0.95
C THR A 152 9.22 15.92 1.59
N HIS A 153 8.69 14.78 1.10
CA HIS A 153 8.98 13.46 1.63
C HIS A 153 9.17 12.44 0.50
N ALA A 154 10.10 11.51 0.71
CA ALA A 154 10.22 10.32 -0.09
C ALA A 154 9.72 9.12 0.72
N VAL A 155 8.76 8.39 0.18
CA VAL A 155 8.27 7.12 0.73
C VAL A 155 8.90 6.01 -0.07
N ILE A 156 9.77 5.23 0.58
CA ILE A 156 10.44 4.09 -0.05
C ILE A 156 9.79 2.83 0.50
N PHE A 157 9.15 2.08 -0.39
CA PHE A 157 8.52 0.81 -0.06
C PHE A 157 9.35 -0.34 -0.64
N ASP A 158 10.17 -0.93 0.21
CA ASP A 158 10.98 -2.09 -0.13
C ASP A 158 10.17 -3.39 0.00
N GLU A 159 10.53 -4.42 -0.76
CA GLU A 159 9.81 -5.70 -0.85
C GLU A 159 8.29 -5.51 -1.14
N ALA A 160 7.98 -4.55 -2.01
CA ALA A 160 6.61 -4.10 -2.25
C ALA A 160 5.70 -5.19 -2.87
N HIS A 161 6.26 -6.28 -3.42
CA HIS A 161 5.49 -7.45 -3.87
C HIS A 161 4.61 -8.05 -2.77
N ARG A 162 4.97 -7.89 -1.50
CA ARG A 162 4.17 -8.35 -0.35
C ARG A 162 2.81 -7.67 -0.25
N ALA A 163 2.67 -6.48 -0.84
CA ALA A 163 1.41 -5.76 -0.94
C ALA A 163 1.00 -5.50 -2.41
N ALA A 164 1.52 -6.27 -3.36
CA ALA A 164 1.32 -6.04 -4.81
C ALA A 164 -0.16 -6.03 -5.24
N ARG A 165 -1.02 -6.76 -4.52
CA ARG A 165 -2.47 -6.79 -4.77
C ARG A 165 -3.23 -5.59 -4.22
N LEU A 166 -2.56 -4.72 -3.46
CA LEU A 166 -3.16 -3.53 -2.89
C LEU A 166 -3.36 -2.48 -3.99
N LYS A 167 -4.61 -2.22 -4.36
CA LYS A 167 -4.99 -1.19 -5.35
C LYS A 167 -4.51 0.22 -4.96
N LEU A 168 -4.18 0.40 -3.69
CA LEU A 168 -3.67 1.67 -3.18
C LEU A 168 -2.28 2.02 -3.74
N ILE A 169 -1.43 1.04 -4.05
CA ILE A 169 -0.08 1.29 -4.58
C ILE A 169 -0.12 2.06 -5.91
N PRO A 170 -0.82 1.60 -6.96
CA PRO A 170 -0.91 2.36 -8.20
C PRO A 170 -1.65 3.69 -8.03
N THR A 171 -2.63 3.77 -7.12
CA THR A 171 -3.32 5.02 -6.79
C THR A 171 -2.36 6.03 -6.17
N MET A 172 -1.57 5.63 -5.19
CA MET A 172 -0.55 6.48 -4.58
C MET A 172 0.50 6.93 -5.60
N ALA A 173 0.96 6.04 -6.46
CA ALA A 173 1.94 6.37 -7.50
C ALA A 173 1.43 7.47 -8.46
N LYS A 174 0.13 7.52 -8.76
CA LYS A 174 -0.49 8.56 -9.59
C LYS A 174 -0.66 9.90 -8.89
N GLU A 175 -0.97 9.89 -7.62
CA GLU A 175 -1.46 11.07 -6.90
C GLU A 175 -0.42 11.70 -5.97
N CYS A 176 0.53 10.94 -5.45
CA CYS A 176 1.42 11.34 -4.36
C CYS A 176 2.21 12.63 -4.65
N ARG A 177 2.62 12.85 -5.90
CA ARG A 177 3.38 14.05 -6.31
C ARG A 177 2.62 15.34 -6.00
N LYS A 178 1.31 15.38 -6.25
CA LYS A 178 0.45 16.55 -5.98
C LYS A 178 0.46 16.93 -4.50
N TYR A 179 0.67 15.96 -3.63
CA TYR A 179 0.71 16.12 -2.18
C TYR A 179 2.14 16.17 -1.61
N GLY A 180 3.13 16.44 -2.47
CA GLY A 180 4.51 16.61 -2.08
C GLY A 180 5.24 15.33 -1.69
N LEU A 181 4.79 14.17 -2.17
CA LEU A 181 5.45 12.89 -1.94
C LEU A 181 6.13 12.38 -3.20
N SER A 182 7.33 11.82 -3.06
CA SER A 182 7.95 10.93 -4.01
C SER A 182 7.74 9.50 -3.54
N PHE A 183 7.20 8.63 -4.40
CA PHE A 183 6.92 7.24 -4.05
C PHE A 183 7.87 6.32 -4.81
N VAL A 184 8.69 5.60 -4.08
CA VAL A 184 9.66 4.64 -4.61
C VAL A 184 9.22 3.24 -4.24
N VAL A 185 9.06 2.38 -5.24
CA VAL A 185 8.64 0.99 -5.07
C VAL A 185 9.80 0.11 -5.48
N ALA A 186 10.34 -0.68 -4.56
CA ALA A 186 11.36 -1.66 -4.83
C ALA A 186 10.79 -3.07 -4.66
N SER A 187 11.07 -3.95 -5.62
CA SER A 187 10.57 -5.32 -5.61
C SER A 187 11.44 -6.25 -6.45
N GLN A 188 11.48 -7.51 -6.08
CA GLN A 188 12.10 -8.59 -6.84
C GLN A 188 11.11 -9.24 -7.82
N GLU A 189 9.82 -9.04 -7.64
CA GLU A 189 8.72 -9.70 -8.37
C GLU A 189 7.80 -8.67 -9.04
N ALA A 190 8.33 -7.99 -10.06
CA ALA A 190 7.59 -6.96 -10.79
C ALA A 190 6.30 -7.48 -11.44
N LYS A 191 6.28 -8.75 -11.86
CA LYS A 191 5.13 -9.42 -12.49
C LYS A 191 3.88 -9.51 -11.62
N ASP A 192 4.03 -9.40 -10.28
CA ASP A 192 2.90 -9.52 -9.35
C ASP A 192 2.11 -8.23 -9.20
N PHE A 193 2.66 -7.11 -9.68
CA PHE A 193 1.96 -5.83 -9.65
C PHE A 193 0.93 -5.69 -10.77
N ASP A 194 -0.14 -4.96 -10.44
CA ASP A 194 -1.11 -4.53 -11.45
C ASP A 194 -0.43 -3.66 -12.52
N SER A 195 -0.84 -3.85 -13.77
CA SER A 195 -0.27 -3.13 -14.91
C SER A 195 -0.43 -1.60 -14.80
N SER A 196 -1.43 -1.13 -14.06
CA SER A 196 -1.66 0.30 -13.81
C SER A 196 -0.55 0.97 -13.00
N LEU A 197 0.24 0.22 -12.22
CA LEU A 197 1.41 0.77 -11.56
C LEU A 197 2.46 1.24 -12.60
N PHE A 198 2.70 0.41 -13.61
CA PHE A 198 3.70 0.72 -14.64
C PHE A 198 3.30 1.91 -15.53
N THR A 199 2.02 2.25 -15.60
CA THR A 199 1.57 3.47 -16.28
C THR A 199 1.62 4.72 -15.39
N ALA A 200 1.79 4.54 -14.10
CA ALA A 200 1.84 5.64 -13.12
C ALA A 200 3.27 6.05 -12.75
N VAL A 201 4.25 5.17 -12.99
CA VAL A 201 5.65 5.38 -12.65
C VAL A 201 6.39 5.96 -13.86
N ALA A 202 7.09 7.08 -13.66
CA ALA A 202 7.85 7.74 -14.72
C ALA A 202 9.31 7.27 -14.83
N ASN A 203 9.88 6.71 -13.75
CA ASN A 203 11.29 6.33 -13.68
C ASN A 203 11.44 4.86 -13.31
N TYR A 204 12.31 4.16 -14.00
CA TYR A 204 12.58 2.75 -13.80
C TYR A 204 14.05 2.49 -13.62
N LEU A 205 14.37 1.65 -12.66
CA LEU A 205 15.72 1.13 -12.44
C LEU A 205 15.65 -0.39 -12.44
N ALA A 206 16.02 -1.01 -13.55
CA ALA A 206 15.99 -2.47 -13.69
C ALA A 206 17.37 -3.05 -13.35
N LEU A 207 17.44 -3.79 -12.25
CA LEU A 207 18.56 -4.63 -11.88
C LEU A 207 18.42 -6.03 -12.51
N ARG A 208 19.33 -6.94 -12.18
CA ARG A 208 19.21 -8.33 -12.60
C ARG A 208 18.02 -9.00 -11.93
N VAL A 209 17.10 -9.51 -12.73
CA VAL A 209 15.88 -10.20 -12.28
C VAL A 209 15.66 -11.47 -13.11
N SER A 210 14.66 -12.27 -12.71
CA SER A 210 14.22 -13.48 -13.41
C SER A 210 13.70 -13.19 -14.82
N GLU A 211 13.60 -14.21 -15.67
CA GLU A 211 13.17 -14.02 -17.06
C GLU A 211 11.76 -13.41 -17.20
N PRO A 212 10.72 -13.82 -16.42
CA PRO A 212 9.41 -13.20 -16.53
C PRO A 212 9.43 -11.70 -16.22
N ASP A 213 10.16 -11.30 -15.18
CA ASP A 213 10.30 -9.90 -14.77
C ASP A 213 11.15 -9.11 -15.75
N ALA A 214 12.22 -9.70 -16.27
CA ALA A 214 13.06 -9.10 -17.32
C ALA A 214 12.26 -8.83 -18.60
N LYS A 215 11.39 -9.76 -19.02
CA LYS A 215 10.47 -9.56 -20.15
C LYS A 215 9.50 -8.42 -19.90
N LEU A 216 8.94 -8.33 -18.69
CA LEU A 216 8.04 -7.25 -18.32
C LEU A 216 8.74 -5.90 -18.37
N MET A 217 9.92 -5.79 -17.75
CA MET A 217 10.72 -4.56 -17.76
C MET A 217 11.12 -4.17 -19.19
N ALA A 218 11.57 -5.13 -20.00
CA ALA A 218 11.89 -4.85 -21.40
C ALA A 218 10.68 -4.33 -22.19
N LYS A 219 9.46 -4.84 -21.96
CA LYS A 219 8.23 -4.32 -22.59
C LYS A 219 7.94 -2.87 -22.23
N ILE A 220 8.33 -2.43 -21.05
CA ILE A 220 8.06 -1.07 -20.59
C ILE A 220 8.95 -0.05 -21.29
N PHE A 221 10.24 -0.35 -21.45
CA PHE A 221 11.21 0.66 -21.88
C PHE A 221 12.07 0.32 -23.09
N ALA A 222 12.05 -0.92 -23.57
CA ALA A 222 12.81 -1.27 -24.75
C ALA A 222 12.06 -0.92 -26.04
N PRO A 223 12.78 -0.49 -27.10
CA PRO A 223 12.19 -0.45 -28.43
C PRO A 223 11.66 -1.81 -28.84
N SER A 224 10.50 -1.85 -29.54
CA SER A 224 9.78 -3.08 -29.85
C SER A 224 10.59 -4.10 -30.63
N ASP A 225 11.49 -3.65 -31.49
CA ASP A 225 12.42 -4.46 -32.29
C ASP A 225 13.60 -5.04 -31.47
N LYS A 226 13.78 -4.60 -30.22
CA LYS A 226 14.90 -4.97 -29.33
C LYS A 226 14.48 -5.66 -28.05
N LEU A 227 13.24 -6.10 -27.96
CA LEU A 227 12.67 -6.70 -26.76
C LEU A 227 13.53 -7.87 -26.22
N THR A 228 13.87 -8.84 -27.07
CA THR A 228 14.68 -10.00 -26.68
C THR A 228 16.06 -9.57 -26.20
N LEU A 229 16.70 -8.65 -26.91
CA LEU A 229 18.02 -8.14 -26.56
C LEU A 229 18.03 -7.52 -25.14
N TYR A 230 17.04 -6.69 -24.80
CA TYR A 230 16.97 -6.07 -23.48
C TYR A 230 16.57 -7.06 -22.40
N THR A 231 15.70 -8.04 -22.70
CA THR A 231 15.40 -9.13 -21.79
C THR A 231 16.68 -9.88 -21.37
N ASP A 232 17.51 -10.27 -22.34
CA ASP A 232 18.76 -10.97 -22.06
C ASP A 232 19.78 -10.10 -21.32
N ARG A 233 19.87 -8.82 -21.68
CA ARG A 233 20.74 -7.88 -20.99
C ARG A 233 20.36 -7.66 -19.53
N ILE A 234 19.07 -7.60 -19.21
CA ILE A 234 18.57 -7.49 -17.82
C ILE A 234 18.91 -8.77 -17.04
N LYS A 235 18.65 -9.94 -17.61
CA LYS A 235 18.98 -11.25 -16.99
C LYS A 235 20.47 -11.41 -16.67
N GLN A 236 21.33 -10.87 -17.54
CA GLN A 236 22.79 -10.99 -17.46
C GLN A 236 23.45 -9.80 -16.74
N MET A 237 22.66 -8.89 -16.17
CA MET A 237 23.19 -7.69 -15.52
C MET A 237 24.18 -8.05 -14.42
N ALA A 238 25.35 -7.41 -14.44
CA ALA A 238 26.36 -7.58 -13.41
C ALA A 238 25.90 -6.93 -12.09
N LYS A 239 26.45 -7.40 -10.97
CA LYS A 239 26.22 -6.80 -9.66
C LYS A 239 26.61 -5.30 -9.69
N PHE A 240 25.82 -4.48 -8.99
CA PHE A 240 25.96 -3.02 -8.94
C PHE A 240 25.82 -2.29 -10.30
N LYS A 241 25.14 -2.91 -11.25
CA LYS A 241 24.72 -2.26 -12.49
C LYS A 241 23.21 -2.34 -12.66
N ALA A 242 22.65 -1.37 -13.35
CA ALA A 242 21.22 -1.32 -13.67
C ALA A 242 20.99 -0.67 -15.03
N TRP A 243 19.80 -0.88 -15.59
CA TRP A 243 19.26 -0.10 -16.69
C TRP A 243 18.34 0.97 -16.10
N PHE A 244 18.65 2.22 -16.35
CA PHE A 244 17.81 3.37 -16.00
C PHE A 244 16.99 3.78 -17.22
N TYR A 245 15.70 3.99 -17.00
CA TYR A 245 14.79 4.56 -18.00
C TYR A 245 13.90 5.61 -17.32
N SER A 246 13.71 6.73 -17.97
CA SER A 246 12.75 7.76 -17.59
C SER A 246 11.81 8.05 -18.76
N GLU A 247 10.56 8.40 -18.45
CA GLU A 247 9.59 8.80 -19.46
C GLU A 247 10.17 9.90 -20.37
N GLY A 248 10.00 9.73 -21.68
CA GLY A 248 10.61 10.62 -22.70
C GLY A 248 12.00 10.24 -23.19
N MET A 249 12.68 9.29 -22.55
CA MET A 249 13.94 8.74 -23.10
C MET A 249 13.68 7.84 -24.32
N ARG A 250 14.53 7.92 -25.33
CA ARG A 250 14.43 7.05 -26.53
C ARG A 250 14.77 5.59 -26.24
N ALA A 251 15.64 5.34 -25.27
CA ALA A 251 16.07 4.02 -24.86
C ALA A 251 16.64 4.07 -23.43
N PRO A 252 16.65 2.93 -22.71
CA PRO A 252 17.24 2.88 -21.38
C PRO A 252 18.77 3.02 -21.46
N THR A 253 19.34 3.63 -20.43
CA THR A 253 20.78 3.87 -20.29
C THR A 253 21.38 2.97 -19.22
N PRO A 254 22.54 2.32 -19.44
CA PRO A 254 23.21 1.56 -18.41
C PRO A 254 23.81 2.52 -17.36
N VAL A 255 23.61 2.20 -16.09
CA VAL A 255 24.16 2.95 -14.95
C VAL A 255 24.93 2.03 -14.02
N ALA A 256 25.98 2.53 -13.43
CA ALA A 256 26.70 1.87 -12.34
C ALA A 256 26.14 2.41 -11.00
N LEU A 257 25.85 1.49 -10.08
CA LEU A 257 25.48 1.82 -8.72
C LEU A 257 26.77 1.83 -7.91
N THR A 258 27.11 2.96 -7.33
CA THR A 258 28.23 3.08 -6.40
C THR A 258 27.71 2.97 -4.97
N ASP A 259 28.56 2.51 -4.06
CA ASP A 259 28.20 2.36 -2.64
C ASP A 259 27.95 3.68 -1.94
N GLY A 260 27.58 4.72 -2.58
CA GLY A 260 26.99 6.01 -2.14
C GLY A 260 27.28 6.51 -0.71
N LEU A 261 28.08 5.81 0.04
CA LEU A 261 28.59 6.26 1.32
C LEU A 261 29.82 7.13 1.05
N PRO A 262 29.79 8.43 1.41
CA PRO A 262 31.01 9.20 1.47
C PRO A 262 31.95 8.49 2.43
N GLY A 263 33.14 8.13 1.93
CA GLY A 263 34.22 7.58 2.76
C GLY A 263 34.68 8.54 3.83
#